data_0bb5b030d0b84a12a2e90db49e478a66
#
_entry.id   0bb5b030d0b84a12a2e90db49e478a66
#
_cell.length_a   1.000
_cell.length_b   1.000
_cell.length_c   1.000
_cell.angle_alpha   90.00
_cell.angle_beta   90.00
_cell.angle_gamma   90.00
#
_symmetry.space_group_name_H-M   'P 1'
#
loop_
_entity.id
_entity.type
_entity.pdbx_description
1 polymer ?
#
loop_
_entity_poly.entity_id
_entity_poly.type
_entity_poly.pdbx_seq_one_letter_code
_entity_poly.pdbx_strand_id
1 'polypeptide(L)'
;MSSLYLAGILSLLFLSSPHLKAVPDFKKDVLPILQESCIDCHAAPYKKGTRLRKPKGGYRVDTRENILKAGDSEEAGVIPGNAKKSELYKRIILEEDHDDIMPPKGDPLTPAQQKVIKGWIDAGAVWASGVVLQRKG
;
A
#
# COMPACT_ATOMS: atom_id res chain seq x y z
N MET A 1 -32.89 63.44 19.52
CA MET A 1 -31.82 62.64 20.11
C MET A 1 -31.89 61.22 19.50
N SER A 2 -31.16 61.00 18.42
CA SER A 2 -31.21 59.76 17.69
C SER A 2 -29.98 58.95 18.05
N SER A 3 -30.17 57.82 18.74
CA SER A 3 -29.11 56.93 19.13
C SER A 3 -28.97 55.88 18.04
N LEU A 4 -27.86 55.89 17.27
CA LEU A 4 -27.48 54.92 16.26
C LEU A 4 -26.75 53.76 16.96
N TYR A 5 -27.42 52.61 17.03
CA TYR A 5 -26.74 51.32 17.41
C TYR A 5 -26.02 50.74 16.22
N LEU A 6 -24.70 50.82 16.21
CA LEU A 6 -23.84 50.05 15.29
C LEU A 6 -23.82 48.59 15.75
N ALA A 7 -24.52 47.75 15.05
CA ALA A 7 -24.39 46.28 15.21
C ALA A 7 -23.13 45.81 14.48
N GLY A 8 -22.06 45.53 15.24
CA GLY A 8 -20.86 44.93 14.71
C GLY A 8 -21.10 43.45 14.37
N ILE A 9 -21.06 43.11 13.07
CA ILE A 9 -21.11 41.73 12.60
C ILE A 9 -19.72 41.15 12.80
N LEU A 10 -19.56 40.34 13.84
CA LEU A 10 -18.35 39.55 14.07
C LEU A 10 -18.35 38.33 13.11
N SER A 11 -17.69 38.48 11.96
CA SER A 11 -17.48 37.38 11.01
C SER A 11 -16.51 36.36 11.63
N LEU A 12 -17.05 35.23 12.11
CA LEU A 12 -16.22 34.07 12.45
C LEU A 12 -15.66 33.43 11.16
N LEU A 13 -14.41 33.73 10.90
CA LEU A 13 -13.63 32.98 9.89
C LEU A 13 -13.37 31.54 10.41
N PHE A 14 -14.16 30.60 9.95
CA PHE A 14 -13.83 29.17 10.11
C PHE A 14 -12.55 28.84 9.32
N LEU A 15 -11.43 28.86 10.00
CA LEU A 15 -10.18 28.31 9.47
C LEU A 15 -10.37 26.78 9.34
N SER A 16 -10.75 26.33 8.15
CA SER A 16 -10.68 24.89 7.79
C SER A 16 -9.22 24.48 7.83
N SER A 17 -8.80 23.83 8.91
CA SER A 17 -7.50 23.19 8.99
C SER A 17 -7.39 22.13 7.90
N PRO A 18 -6.36 22.16 7.05
CA PRO A 18 -6.16 21.09 6.08
C PRO A 18 -5.97 19.78 6.88
N HIS A 19 -6.85 18.82 6.66
CA HIS A 19 -6.66 17.45 7.18
C HIS A 19 -5.42 16.88 6.50
N LEU A 20 -4.27 16.96 7.15
CA LEU A 20 -3.09 16.20 6.76
C LEU A 20 -3.50 14.73 6.80
N LYS A 21 -3.56 14.09 5.64
CA LYS A 21 -3.73 12.63 5.57
C LYS A 21 -2.58 12.00 6.33
N ALA A 22 -2.89 11.29 7.42
CA ALA A 22 -1.89 10.54 8.16
C ALA A 22 -1.20 9.54 7.23
N VAL A 23 0.14 9.54 7.24
CA VAL A 23 0.94 8.54 6.52
C VAL A 23 0.70 7.19 7.18
N PRO A 24 0.38 6.13 6.41
CA PRO A 24 0.21 4.79 6.99
C PRO A 24 1.46 4.32 7.71
N ASP A 25 1.29 3.78 8.91
CA ASP A 25 2.37 3.14 9.67
C ASP A 25 2.68 1.77 9.05
N PHE A 26 3.97 1.49 8.81
CA PHE A 26 4.34 0.24 8.16
C PHE A 26 3.93 -1.00 8.97
N LYS A 27 4.25 -1.04 10.27
CA LYS A 27 3.99 -2.23 11.09
C LYS A 27 2.51 -2.41 11.39
N LYS A 28 1.79 -1.32 11.60
CA LYS A 28 0.39 -1.35 12.00
C LYS A 28 -0.56 -1.51 10.81
N ASP A 29 -0.29 -0.80 9.71
CA ASP A 29 -1.25 -0.66 8.63
C ASP A 29 -0.86 -1.46 7.38
N VAL A 30 0.43 -1.47 6.99
CA VAL A 30 0.91 -2.07 5.74
C VAL A 30 1.30 -3.53 5.89
N LEU A 31 2.09 -3.83 6.93
CA LEU A 31 2.61 -5.18 7.18
C LEU A 31 1.51 -6.24 7.23
N PRO A 32 0.38 -6.05 7.92
CA PRO A 32 -0.71 -7.03 7.93
C PRO A 32 -1.26 -7.33 6.52
N ILE A 33 -1.40 -6.32 5.67
CA ILE A 33 -1.88 -6.51 4.29
C ILE A 33 -0.90 -7.37 3.49
N LEU A 34 0.39 -7.03 3.52
CA LEU A 34 1.43 -7.80 2.84
C LEU A 34 1.53 -9.23 3.35
N GLN A 35 1.40 -9.41 4.67
CA GLN A 35 1.49 -10.72 5.34
C GLN A 35 0.28 -11.61 5.03
N GLU A 36 -0.90 -11.05 4.89
CA GLU A 36 -2.12 -11.81 4.65
C GLU A 36 -2.38 -12.08 3.17
N SER A 37 -2.13 -11.08 2.32
CA SER A 37 -2.57 -11.11 0.93
C SER A 37 -1.46 -11.36 -0.10
N CYS A 38 -0.18 -11.23 0.26
CA CYS A 38 0.89 -11.20 -0.73
C CYS A 38 1.98 -12.27 -0.48
N ILE A 39 2.43 -12.43 0.77
CA ILE A 39 3.67 -13.15 1.07
C ILE A 39 3.64 -14.63 0.69
N ASP A 40 2.51 -15.31 0.77
CA ASP A 40 2.44 -16.75 0.50
C ASP A 40 2.82 -17.10 -0.94
N CYS A 41 2.60 -16.18 -1.89
CA CYS A 41 2.99 -16.33 -3.29
C CYS A 41 4.28 -15.58 -3.65
N HIS A 42 4.63 -14.53 -2.92
CA HIS A 42 5.72 -13.60 -3.25
C HIS A 42 6.85 -13.57 -2.20
N ALA A 43 7.10 -14.70 -1.53
CA ALA A 43 8.22 -14.87 -0.60
C ALA A 43 9.50 -15.33 -1.29
N ALA A 44 10.58 -15.38 -0.51
CA ALA A 44 11.82 -16.04 -0.91
C ALA A 44 11.58 -17.48 -1.38
N PRO A 45 12.42 -18.03 -2.29
CA PRO A 45 12.33 -19.42 -2.67
C PRO A 45 12.41 -20.36 -1.46
N TYR A 46 11.61 -21.41 -1.47
CA TYR A 46 11.56 -22.38 -0.38
C TYR A 46 11.37 -23.80 -0.91
N LYS A 47 11.74 -24.82 -0.13
CA LYS A 47 11.51 -26.22 -0.45
C LYS A 47 10.16 -26.69 0.11
N LYS A 48 9.36 -27.36 -0.72
CA LYS A 48 8.19 -28.14 -0.32
C LYS A 48 8.45 -29.59 -0.70
N GLY A 49 8.87 -30.39 0.29
CA GLY A 49 9.45 -31.70 0.04
C GLY A 49 10.76 -31.57 -0.75
N THR A 50 10.88 -32.28 -1.86
CA THR A 50 12.03 -32.21 -2.76
C THR A 50 11.94 -31.05 -3.78
N ARG A 51 10.80 -30.41 -3.90
CA ARG A 51 10.54 -29.37 -4.91
C ARG A 51 10.93 -28.00 -4.42
N LEU A 52 11.76 -27.28 -5.19
CA LEU A 52 11.99 -25.84 -5.00
C LEU A 52 10.77 -25.06 -5.52
N ARG A 53 10.21 -24.20 -4.66
CA ARG A 53 9.15 -23.25 -5.00
C ARG A 53 9.77 -21.88 -5.11
N LYS A 54 9.59 -21.24 -6.27
CA LYS A 54 10.00 -19.85 -6.52
C LYS A 54 8.85 -18.89 -6.29
N PRO A 55 9.11 -17.60 -6.03
CA PRO A 55 8.08 -16.59 -5.98
C PRO A 55 7.30 -16.52 -7.28
N LYS A 56 6.00 -16.34 -7.21
CA LYS A 56 5.14 -16.19 -8.38
C LYS A 56 5.55 -14.94 -9.17
N GLY A 57 5.61 -15.08 -10.50
CA GLY A 57 6.03 -13.97 -11.37
C GLY A 57 7.43 -13.44 -11.07
N GLY A 58 8.31 -14.22 -10.43
CA GLY A 58 9.65 -13.76 -10.04
C GLY A 58 9.66 -12.60 -9.03
N TYR A 59 8.51 -12.15 -8.55
CA TYR A 59 8.37 -10.96 -7.69
C TYR A 59 8.34 -11.32 -6.20
N ARG A 60 9.04 -10.54 -5.37
CA ARG A 60 9.13 -10.74 -3.92
C ARG A 60 8.70 -9.52 -3.15
N VAL A 61 8.00 -9.76 -2.03
CA VAL A 61 7.53 -8.70 -1.11
C VAL A 61 8.04 -8.87 0.33
N ASP A 62 9.02 -9.73 0.52
CA ASP A 62 9.50 -10.14 1.85
C ASP A 62 10.44 -9.13 2.51
N THR A 63 11.10 -8.28 1.72
CA THR A 63 11.96 -7.20 2.21
C THR A 63 11.73 -5.91 1.41
N ARG A 64 12.15 -4.78 1.98
CA ARG A 64 12.10 -3.50 1.25
C ARG A 64 12.86 -3.56 -0.07
N GLU A 65 14.06 -4.11 -0.05
CA GLU A 65 14.89 -4.21 -1.26
C GLU A 65 14.16 -5.00 -2.36
N ASN A 66 13.53 -6.11 -2.01
CA ASN A 66 12.88 -6.98 -2.98
C ASN A 66 11.56 -6.41 -3.50
N ILE A 67 10.76 -5.76 -2.66
CA ILE A 67 9.46 -5.19 -3.07
C ILE A 67 9.63 -4.04 -4.08
N LEU A 68 10.79 -3.37 -4.09
CA LEU A 68 11.10 -2.32 -5.05
C LEU A 68 11.49 -2.87 -6.43
N LYS A 69 12.02 -4.09 -6.50
CA LYS A 69 12.51 -4.70 -7.75
C LYS A 69 11.37 -5.11 -8.67
N ALA A 70 11.69 -5.26 -9.93
CA ALA A 70 10.80 -5.90 -10.90
C ALA A 70 10.73 -7.42 -10.66
N GLY A 71 9.61 -8.01 -11.09
CA GLY A 71 9.51 -9.44 -11.35
C GLY A 71 9.63 -9.72 -12.85
N ASP A 72 8.97 -10.79 -13.31
CA ASP A 72 8.97 -11.20 -14.72
C ASP A 72 8.27 -10.18 -15.65
N SER A 73 7.50 -9.26 -15.09
CA SER A 73 6.88 -8.16 -15.85
C SER A 73 7.88 -7.08 -16.27
N GLU A 74 9.11 -7.11 -15.73
CA GLU A 74 10.16 -6.10 -15.93
C GLU A 74 9.79 -4.69 -15.42
N GLU A 75 8.59 -4.50 -14.89
CA GLU A 75 8.12 -3.26 -14.28
C GLU A 75 8.48 -3.22 -12.79
N ALA A 76 8.93 -2.06 -12.30
CA ALA A 76 9.26 -1.90 -10.89
C ALA A 76 8.06 -2.19 -9.99
N GLY A 77 8.22 -3.09 -9.02
CA GLY A 77 7.14 -3.48 -8.11
C GLY A 77 6.60 -2.32 -7.32
N VAL A 78 7.47 -1.59 -6.65
CA VAL A 78 7.16 -0.35 -5.93
C VAL A 78 8.15 0.73 -6.31
N ILE A 79 7.63 1.89 -6.69
CA ILE A 79 8.40 3.12 -6.93
C ILE A 79 8.08 4.07 -5.77
N PRO A 80 8.99 4.27 -4.80
CA PRO A 80 8.76 5.16 -3.68
C PRO A 80 8.35 6.56 -4.14
N GLY A 81 7.27 7.09 -3.56
CA GLY A 81 6.70 8.38 -3.94
C GLY A 81 5.75 8.34 -5.14
N ASN A 82 5.57 7.18 -5.79
CA ASN A 82 4.72 7.09 -6.99
C ASN A 82 3.93 5.78 -7.07
N ALA A 83 2.82 5.71 -6.37
CA ALA A 83 1.95 4.54 -6.40
C ALA A 83 1.41 4.26 -7.80
N LYS A 84 1.01 5.29 -8.54
CA LYS A 84 0.43 5.12 -9.89
C LYS A 84 1.35 4.44 -10.90
N LYS A 85 2.68 4.57 -10.73
CA LYS A 85 3.68 3.90 -11.56
C LYS A 85 4.19 2.59 -10.96
N SER A 86 3.82 2.26 -9.73
CA SER A 86 4.19 1.03 -9.06
C SER A 86 3.35 -0.14 -9.55
N GLU A 87 3.99 -1.20 -10.06
CA GLU A 87 3.30 -2.37 -10.61
C GLU A 87 2.42 -3.06 -9.54
N LEU A 88 2.89 -3.15 -8.31
CA LEU A 88 2.10 -3.67 -7.20
C LEU A 88 0.76 -2.94 -7.06
N TYR A 89 0.79 -1.60 -7.06
CA TYR A 89 -0.44 -0.81 -6.91
C TYR A 89 -1.37 -0.96 -8.10
N LYS A 90 -0.83 -0.95 -9.32
CA LYS A 90 -1.63 -1.15 -10.54
C LYS A 90 -2.41 -2.46 -10.47
N ARG A 91 -1.78 -3.56 -10.02
CA ARG A 91 -2.42 -4.88 -9.97
C ARG A 91 -3.46 -5.04 -8.87
N ILE A 92 -3.28 -4.42 -7.71
CA ILE A 92 -4.25 -4.53 -6.62
C ILE A 92 -5.53 -3.73 -6.83
N ILE A 93 -5.54 -2.79 -7.78
CA ILE A 93 -6.71 -1.94 -8.08
C ILE A 93 -7.44 -2.36 -9.38
N LEU A 94 -7.01 -3.44 -10.01
CA LEU A 94 -7.73 -3.98 -11.19
C LEU A 94 -9.12 -4.47 -10.81
N GLU A 95 -10.00 -4.56 -11.80
CA GLU A 95 -11.32 -5.15 -11.61
C GLU A 95 -11.19 -6.63 -11.22
N GLU A 96 -12.17 -7.14 -10.46
CA GLU A 96 -12.11 -8.47 -9.85
C GLU A 96 -11.99 -9.61 -10.90
N ASP A 97 -12.50 -9.40 -12.09
CA ASP A 97 -12.46 -10.36 -13.21
C ASP A 97 -11.22 -10.20 -14.12
N HIS A 98 -10.31 -9.29 -13.80
CA HIS A 98 -9.10 -9.08 -14.60
C HIS A 98 -8.07 -10.17 -14.32
N ASP A 99 -7.50 -10.77 -15.38
CA ASP A 99 -6.52 -11.88 -15.28
C ASP A 99 -5.26 -11.53 -14.46
N ASP A 100 -4.88 -10.27 -14.44
CA ASP A 100 -3.69 -9.78 -13.73
C ASP A 100 -3.95 -9.21 -12.34
N ILE A 101 -5.19 -9.31 -11.82
CA ILE A 101 -5.49 -8.82 -10.47
C ILE A 101 -4.65 -9.54 -9.42
N MET A 102 -4.27 -8.80 -8.38
CA MET A 102 -3.59 -9.36 -7.21
C MET A 102 -4.35 -9.02 -5.91
N PRO A 103 -4.59 -10.04 -5.07
CA PRO A 103 -4.27 -11.47 -5.25
C PRO A 103 -5.14 -12.14 -6.31
N PRO A 104 -4.61 -13.16 -7.03
CA PRO A 104 -5.36 -13.84 -8.12
C PRO A 104 -6.37 -14.86 -7.60
N LYS A 105 -6.38 -15.11 -6.30
CA LYS A 105 -7.28 -16.04 -5.60
C LYS A 105 -7.64 -15.46 -4.23
N GLY A 106 -8.84 -15.76 -3.79
CA GLY A 106 -9.42 -15.20 -2.57
C GLY A 106 -10.03 -13.81 -2.82
N ASP A 107 -10.30 -13.10 -1.75
CA ASP A 107 -10.92 -11.79 -1.85
C ASP A 107 -9.91 -10.73 -2.33
N PRO A 108 -10.30 -9.84 -3.26
CA PRO A 108 -9.52 -8.66 -3.61
C PRO A 108 -9.25 -7.78 -2.38
N LEU A 109 -8.21 -6.96 -2.45
CA LEU A 109 -8.00 -5.95 -1.43
C LEU A 109 -9.19 -4.98 -1.37
N THR A 110 -9.65 -4.71 -0.18
CA THR A 110 -10.70 -3.70 0.03
C THR A 110 -10.23 -2.30 -0.39
N PRO A 111 -11.14 -1.39 -0.75
CA PRO A 111 -10.77 0.00 -1.04
C PRO A 111 -9.95 0.67 0.07
N ALA A 112 -10.23 0.33 1.34
CA ALA A 112 -9.47 0.82 2.48
C ALA A 112 -8.02 0.31 2.47
N GLN A 113 -7.80 -0.98 2.20
CA GLN A 113 -6.47 -1.58 2.08
C GLN A 113 -5.70 -1.03 0.88
N GLN A 114 -6.35 -0.88 -0.28
CA GLN A 114 -5.76 -0.25 -1.47
C GLN A 114 -5.30 1.18 -1.16
N LYS A 115 -6.09 1.95 -0.40
CA LYS A 115 -5.74 3.31 0.04
C LYS A 115 -4.55 3.33 0.99
N VAL A 116 -4.44 2.37 1.89
CA VAL A 116 -3.27 2.21 2.78
C VAL A 116 -2.01 1.95 1.95
N ILE A 117 -2.04 0.98 1.04
CA ILE A 117 -0.88 0.68 0.18
C ILE A 117 -0.50 1.90 -0.67
N LYS A 118 -1.48 2.58 -1.27
CA LYS A 118 -1.23 3.80 -2.04
C LYS A 118 -0.55 4.89 -1.20
N GLY A 119 -1.10 5.18 -0.03
CA GLY A 119 -0.58 6.21 0.87
C GLY A 119 0.83 5.90 1.36
N TRP A 120 1.11 4.64 1.66
CA TRP A 120 2.44 4.17 2.04
C TRP A 120 3.47 4.33 0.91
N ILE A 121 3.13 3.93 -0.32
CA ILE A 121 4.01 4.10 -1.48
C ILE A 121 4.26 5.58 -1.75
N ASP A 122 3.21 6.39 -1.81
CA ASP A 122 3.31 7.84 -2.10
C ASP A 122 4.14 8.58 -1.03
N ALA A 123 4.15 8.09 0.21
CA ALA A 123 4.97 8.61 1.30
C ALA A 123 6.42 8.09 1.31
N GLY A 124 6.82 7.31 0.32
CA GLY A 124 8.22 6.85 0.16
C GLY A 124 8.45 5.38 0.49
N ALA A 125 7.41 4.59 0.68
CA ALA A 125 7.50 3.15 0.96
C ALA A 125 8.46 2.83 2.12
N VAL A 126 8.29 3.53 3.24
CA VAL A 126 9.10 3.33 4.45
C VAL A 126 8.88 1.93 5.00
N TRP A 127 9.97 1.26 5.32
CA TRP A 127 9.98 -0.10 5.84
C TRP A 127 10.59 -0.13 7.24
N ALA A 128 10.01 -0.88 8.15
CA ALA A 128 10.57 -0.98 9.49
C ALA A 128 11.88 -1.77 9.49
N SER A 129 12.89 -1.25 10.18
CA SER A 129 14.20 -1.89 10.30
C SER A 129 14.10 -3.32 10.83
N GLY A 130 14.84 -4.25 10.20
CA GLY A 130 14.92 -5.64 10.61
C GLY A 130 13.68 -6.50 10.30
N VAL A 131 12.66 -5.96 9.68
CA VAL A 131 11.47 -6.73 9.30
C VAL A 131 11.72 -7.47 8.00
N VAL A 132 11.56 -8.80 8.05
CA VAL A 132 11.53 -9.70 6.90
C VAL A 132 10.25 -10.52 6.98
N LEU A 133 9.39 -10.44 5.97
CA LEU A 133 8.15 -11.19 5.94
C LEU A 133 8.44 -12.67 5.67
N GLN A 134 7.73 -13.53 6.39
CA GLN A 134 7.82 -14.96 6.23
C GLN A 134 6.48 -15.54 5.79
N ARG A 135 6.54 -16.60 4.98
CA ARG A 135 5.32 -17.35 4.65
C ARG A 135 4.66 -17.89 5.92
N LYS A 136 3.35 -17.92 5.92
CA LYS A 136 2.60 -18.75 6.87
C LYS A 136 2.86 -20.20 6.46
N GLY A 137 3.38 -21.01 7.35
CA GLY A 137 3.76 -22.41 7.12
C GLY A 137 2.61 -23.27 6.58
#